data_de8c50c937d8a08d9908a3dab59b43cf
#
_entry.id   de8c50c937d8a08d9908a3dab59b43cf
#
_cell.length_a   1.000
_cell.length_b   1.000
_cell.length_c   1.000
_cell.angle_alpha   90.00
_cell.angle_beta   90.00
_cell.angle_gamma   90.00
#
_symmetry.space_group_name_H-M   'P 1'
#
loop_
_entity.id
_entity.type
_entity.pdbx_description
1 polymer ?
#
loop_
_entity_poly.entity_id
_entity_poly.type
_entity_poly.pdbx_seq_one_letter_code
_entity_poly.pdbx_strand_id
1 'polypeptide(L)'
;MIDLLREMAHRHSVSIHDELAPSLPATRADPVQLQQVLMNLMLNGIEAIKDAKGELNVASMQADNGELLVAVSDSGVGLPDVGPERIFEAFFTTKPHGTGMGLSISRRIIESHGGRLWARANEGRGATFQFTLPTHPSHVEIGWR
;
A
#
# COMPACT_ATOMS: atom_id res chain seq x y z
N MET A 1 7.62 0.36 11.82
CA MET A 1 7.64 0.63 10.36
C MET A 1 7.02 1.97 9.98
N ILE A 2 5.82 2.25 10.43
CA ILE A 2 5.15 3.53 10.11
C ILE A 2 5.94 4.73 10.63
N ASP A 3 6.56 4.62 11.79
CA ASP A 3 7.34 5.71 12.39
C ASP A 3 8.54 6.12 11.52
N LEU A 4 9.23 5.14 10.93
CA LEU A 4 10.35 5.41 10.03
C LEU A 4 9.86 6.14 8.78
N LEU A 5 8.71 5.72 8.24
CA LEU A 5 8.12 6.36 7.07
C LEU A 5 7.56 7.75 7.40
N ARG A 6 7.10 7.98 8.63
CA ARG A 6 6.69 9.32 9.06
C ARG A 6 7.84 10.31 9.00
N GLU A 7 9.03 9.89 9.40
CA GLU A 7 10.21 10.75 9.31
C GLU A 7 10.54 11.10 7.88
N MET A 8 10.50 10.11 6.97
CA MET A 8 10.72 10.34 5.55
C MET A 8 9.63 11.24 4.95
N ALA A 9 8.38 11.02 5.31
CA ALA A 9 7.26 11.83 4.86
C ALA A 9 7.41 13.27 5.31
N HIS A 10 7.87 13.48 6.54
CA HIS A 10 8.09 14.82 7.07
C HIS A 10 9.09 15.62 6.23
N ARG A 11 10.14 14.97 5.74
CA ARG A 11 11.13 15.61 4.85
C ARG A 11 10.50 16.05 3.53
N HIS A 12 9.44 15.39 3.10
CA HIS A 12 8.74 15.70 1.85
C HIS A 12 7.46 16.52 2.08
N SER A 13 7.25 16.99 3.31
CA SER A 13 6.05 17.73 3.70
C SER A 13 4.76 16.95 3.48
N VAL A 14 4.83 15.66 3.71
CA VAL A 14 3.67 14.75 3.61
C VAL A 14 3.22 14.35 5.00
N SER A 15 1.92 14.47 5.26
CA SER A 15 1.31 13.99 6.50
C SER A 15 0.82 12.57 6.33
N ILE A 16 1.17 11.68 7.26
CA ILE A 16 0.67 10.30 7.26
C ILE A 16 -0.44 10.17 8.30
N HIS A 17 -1.59 9.67 7.86
CA HIS A 17 -2.74 9.37 8.71
C HIS A 17 -2.98 7.86 8.68
N ASP A 18 -3.22 7.26 9.84
CA ASP A 18 -3.55 5.85 9.91
C ASP A 18 -4.93 5.64 10.51
N GLU A 19 -5.70 4.74 9.91
CA GLU A 19 -7.02 4.31 10.37
C GLU A 19 -7.01 2.79 10.45
N LEU A 20 -6.26 2.28 11.44
CA LEU A 20 -6.10 0.85 11.61
C LEU A 20 -7.23 0.31 12.49
N ALA A 21 -7.95 -0.71 12.00
CA ALA A 21 -9.01 -1.33 12.77
C ALA A 21 -8.43 -1.90 14.06
N PRO A 22 -9.09 -1.69 15.20
CA PRO A 22 -8.55 -2.12 16.50
C PRO A 22 -8.58 -3.64 16.68
N SER A 23 -9.44 -4.33 15.96
CA SER A 23 -9.57 -5.77 16.06
C SER A 23 -9.72 -6.34 14.66
N LEU A 24 -8.62 -6.89 14.14
CA LEU A 24 -8.60 -7.51 12.82
C LEU A 24 -8.54 -9.03 12.97
N PRO A 25 -9.18 -9.77 12.06
CA PRO A 25 -9.00 -11.21 12.03
C PRO A 25 -7.54 -11.52 11.71
N ALA A 26 -7.06 -12.62 12.25
CA ALA A 26 -5.70 -13.04 12.01
C ALA A 26 -5.58 -13.63 10.61
N THR A 27 -4.40 -13.48 10.03
CA THR A 27 -4.08 -14.06 8.74
C THR A 27 -2.74 -14.78 8.86
N ARG A 28 -2.57 -15.82 8.05
CA ARG A 28 -1.30 -16.54 7.99
C ARG A 28 -0.45 -15.89 6.92
N ALA A 29 0.62 -15.21 7.33
CA ALA A 29 1.47 -14.48 6.40
C ALA A 29 2.86 -14.29 6.95
N ASP A 30 3.81 -14.08 6.06
CA ASP A 30 5.17 -13.72 6.43
C ASP A 30 5.20 -12.23 6.80
N PRO A 31 5.43 -11.87 8.06
CA PRO A 31 5.39 -10.47 8.47
C PRO A 31 6.45 -9.60 7.81
N VAL A 32 7.61 -10.16 7.50
CA VAL A 32 8.67 -9.41 6.81
C VAL A 32 8.26 -9.06 5.38
N GLN A 33 7.67 -10.01 4.68
CA GLN A 33 7.19 -9.78 3.31
C GLN A 33 6.04 -8.78 3.28
N LEU A 34 5.11 -8.84 4.24
CA LEU A 34 4.02 -7.88 4.32
C LEU A 34 4.52 -6.47 4.64
N GLN A 35 5.52 -6.35 5.51
CA GLN A 35 6.15 -5.07 5.77
C GLN A 35 6.79 -4.50 4.52
N GLN A 36 7.41 -5.35 3.71
CA GLN A 36 7.99 -4.93 2.43
C GLN A 36 6.91 -4.38 1.48
N VAL A 37 5.77 -5.06 1.39
CA VAL A 37 4.65 -4.59 0.56
C VAL A 37 4.17 -3.23 1.05
N LEU A 38 3.91 -3.08 2.34
CA LEU A 38 3.45 -1.81 2.91
C LEU A 38 4.45 -0.70 2.67
N MET A 39 5.73 -0.96 2.90
CA MET A 39 6.78 0.02 2.67
C MET A 39 6.80 0.46 1.20
N ASN A 40 6.73 -0.48 0.28
CA ASN A 40 6.72 -0.16 -1.15
C ASN A 40 5.53 0.71 -1.54
N LEU A 41 4.34 0.38 -1.04
CA LEU A 41 3.12 1.15 -1.33
C LEU A 41 3.18 2.54 -0.72
N MET A 42 3.65 2.66 0.52
CA MET A 42 3.76 3.95 1.18
C MET A 42 4.80 4.84 0.53
N LEU A 43 5.97 4.30 0.20
CA LEU A 43 7.01 5.04 -0.52
C LEU A 43 6.52 5.51 -1.88
N ASN A 44 5.82 4.64 -2.59
CA ASN A 44 5.21 5.00 -3.88
C ASN A 44 4.25 6.18 -3.73
N GLY A 45 3.43 6.17 -2.67
CA GLY A 45 2.52 7.26 -2.39
C GLY A 45 3.23 8.56 -2.04
N ILE A 46 4.24 8.50 -1.19
CA ILE A 46 5.03 9.68 -0.81
C ILE A 46 5.69 10.29 -2.05
N GLU A 47 6.29 9.47 -2.89
CA GLU A 47 6.96 9.93 -4.11
C GLU A 47 5.99 10.49 -5.16
N ALA A 48 4.74 10.04 -5.16
CA ALA A 48 3.71 10.57 -6.05
C ALA A 48 3.26 11.98 -5.65
N ILE A 49 3.48 12.37 -4.40
CA ILE A 49 3.10 13.67 -3.89
C ILE A 49 4.19 14.69 -4.25
N LYS A 50 3.85 15.63 -5.12
CA LYS A 50 4.80 16.66 -5.59
C LYS A 50 4.57 18.01 -4.92
N ASP A 51 3.40 18.21 -4.35
CA ASP A 51 3.04 19.47 -3.72
C ASP A 51 3.34 19.43 -2.22
N ALA A 52 3.60 20.59 -1.63
CA ALA A 52 3.65 20.72 -0.18
C ALA A 52 2.25 20.41 0.40
N LYS A 53 2.21 19.87 1.62
CA LYS A 53 0.98 19.53 2.34
C LYS A 53 0.21 18.35 1.73
N GLY A 54 0.93 17.43 1.12
CA GLY A 54 0.31 16.18 0.67
C GLY A 54 -0.08 15.28 1.84
N GLU A 55 -0.99 14.35 1.57
CA GLU A 55 -1.49 13.42 2.57
C GLU A 55 -1.38 11.97 2.08
N LEU A 56 -0.98 11.11 2.99
CA LEU A 56 -0.95 9.67 2.79
C LEU A 56 -1.80 9.02 3.88
N ASN A 57 -2.80 8.25 3.48
CA ASN A 57 -3.68 7.55 4.40
C ASN A 57 -3.45 6.05 4.31
N VAL A 58 -3.29 5.40 5.46
CA VAL A 58 -3.17 3.95 5.56
C VAL A 58 -4.33 3.45 6.40
N ALA A 59 -5.14 2.58 5.84
CA ALA A 59 -6.31 2.04 6.52
C ALA A 59 -6.32 0.53 6.46
N SER A 60 -6.83 -0.10 7.50
CA SER A 60 -7.05 -1.54 7.53
C SER A 60 -8.44 -1.83 8.05
N MET A 61 -9.09 -2.83 7.46
CA MET A 61 -10.45 -3.22 7.85
C MET A 61 -10.70 -4.66 7.44
N GLN A 62 -11.78 -5.22 7.95
CA GLN A 62 -12.28 -6.50 7.47
C GLN A 62 -13.28 -6.23 6.35
N ALA A 63 -13.05 -6.83 5.19
CA ALA A 63 -13.96 -6.70 4.06
C ALA A 63 -15.24 -7.53 4.29
N ASP A 64 -16.27 -7.28 3.48
CA ASP A 64 -17.57 -7.96 3.61
C ASP A 64 -17.46 -9.47 3.47
N ASN A 65 -16.51 -9.95 2.69
CA ASN A 65 -16.26 -11.39 2.53
C ASN A 65 -15.40 -12.00 3.65
N GLY A 66 -15.08 -11.23 4.67
CA GLY A 66 -14.28 -11.68 5.80
C GLY A 66 -12.77 -11.53 5.63
N GLU A 67 -12.29 -11.18 4.44
CA GLU A 67 -10.86 -10.98 4.21
C GLU A 67 -10.35 -9.72 4.89
N LEU A 68 -9.05 -9.69 5.17
CA LEU A 68 -8.38 -8.48 5.62
C LEU A 68 -8.15 -7.57 4.42
N LEU A 69 -8.54 -6.31 4.52
CA LEU A 69 -8.32 -5.30 3.48
C LEU A 69 -7.42 -4.20 4.01
N VAL A 70 -6.38 -3.87 3.26
CA VAL A 70 -5.49 -2.76 3.57
C VAL A 70 -5.47 -1.81 2.38
N ALA A 71 -5.58 -0.52 2.65
CA ALA A 71 -5.59 0.52 1.62
C ALA A 71 -4.56 1.59 1.94
N VAL A 72 -3.77 1.96 0.94
CA VAL A 72 -2.81 3.06 1.01
C VAL A 72 -3.21 4.09 -0.04
N SER A 73 -3.67 5.24 0.40
CA SER A 73 -4.21 6.29 -0.47
C SER A 73 -3.34 7.53 -0.38
N ASP A 74 -3.01 8.12 -1.52
CA ASP A 74 -2.21 9.34 -1.59
C ASP A 74 -2.98 10.47 -2.26
N SER A 75 -2.54 11.70 -2.02
CA SER A 75 -3.07 12.90 -2.67
C SER A 75 -2.15 13.38 -3.80
N GLY A 76 -1.39 12.48 -4.38
CA GLY A 76 -0.37 12.79 -5.37
C GLY A 76 -0.90 12.97 -6.78
N VAL A 77 -0.02 12.70 -7.74
CA VAL A 77 -0.31 12.93 -9.16
C VAL A 77 -1.29 11.92 -9.78
N GLY A 78 -1.61 10.87 -9.05
CA GLY A 78 -2.53 9.84 -9.53
C GLY A 78 -1.86 8.78 -10.38
N LEU A 79 -2.68 7.93 -10.98
CA LEU A 79 -2.18 6.84 -11.80
C LEU A 79 -1.73 7.35 -13.17
N PRO A 80 -0.65 6.76 -13.74
CA PRO A 80 -0.28 7.05 -15.12
C PRO A 80 -1.38 6.67 -16.12
N ASP A 81 -1.37 7.30 -17.29
CA ASP A 81 -2.37 7.07 -18.34
C ASP A 81 -2.38 5.65 -18.91
N VAL A 82 -1.37 4.86 -18.60
CA VAL A 82 -1.28 3.47 -19.08
C VAL A 82 -2.31 2.54 -18.46
N GLY A 83 -2.98 3.00 -17.41
CA GLY A 83 -4.04 2.24 -16.75
C GLY A 83 -3.58 1.50 -15.49
N PRO A 84 -4.54 1.09 -14.63
CA PRO A 84 -4.23 0.57 -13.31
C PRO A 84 -3.62 -0.83 -13.32
N GLU A 85 -3.73 -1.60 -14.41
CA GLU A 85 -3.12 -2.92 -14.48
C GLU A 85 -1.66 -2.86 -14.94
N ARG A 86 -1.36 -2.01 -15.90
CA ARG A 86 -0.02 -1.95 -16.49
C ARG A 86 1.05 -1.46 -15.52
N ILE A 87 0.67 -0.69 -14.52
CA ILE A 87 1.63 -0.20 -13.53
C ILE A 87 2.26 -1.32 -12.70
N PHE A 88 1.65 -2.51 -12.70
CA PHE A 88 2.18 -3.68 -11.99
C PHE A 88 3.12 -4.52 -12.85
N GLU A 89 3.30 -4.19 -14.11
CA GLU A 89 4.25 -4.89 -14.97
C GLU A 89 5.68 -4.64 -14.52
N ALA A 90 6.51 -5.69 -14.57
CA ALA A 90 7.92 -5.57 -14.21
C ALA A 90 8.59 -4.52 -15.08
N PHE A 91 9.48 -3.73 -14.46
CA PHE A 91 10.24 -2.66 -15.10
C PHE A 91 9.44 -1.44 -15.53
N PHE A 92 8.10 -1.43 -15.33
CA PHE A 92 7.33 -0.21 -15.55
C PHE A 92 7.65 0.80 -14.45
N THR A 93 8.07 2.00 -14.82
CA THR A 93 8.30 3.09 -13.88
C THR A 93 8.20 4.44 -14.59
N THR A 94 7.69 5.43 -13.85
CA THR A 94 7.69 6.84 -14.28
C THR A 94 8.81 7.62 -13.60
N LYS A 95 9.62 6.97 -12.76
CA LYS A 95 10.67 7.61 -11.97
C LYS A 95 12.02 7.47 -12.64
N PRO A 96 12.81 8.56 -12.75
CA PRO A 96 14.12 8.49 -13.41
C PRO A 96 15.09 7.48 -12.80
N HIS A 97 14.97 7.23 -11.48
CA HIS A 97 15.85 6.34 -10.76
C HIS A 97 15.14 5.08 -10.25
N GLY A 98 13.89 4.88 -10.67
CA GLY A 98 13.13 3.71 -10.26
C GLY A 98 13.49 2.48 -11.06
N THR A 99 13.47 1.33 -10.43
CA THR A 99 13.74 0.05 -11.09
C THR A 99 12.51 -0.52 -11.80
N GLY A 100 11.32 -0.04 -11.44
CA GLY A 100 10.06 -0.59 -11.93
C GLY A 100 9.70 -1.94 -11.33
N MET A 101 10.34 -2.34 -10.23
CA MET A 101 10.12 -3.65 -9.62
C MET A 101 9.25 -3.64 -8.35
N GLY A 102 9.12 -2.48 -7.70
CA GLY A 102 8.44 -2.40 -6.39
C GLY A 102 7.00 -2.90 -6.44
N LEU A 103 6.20 -2.43 -7.38
CA LEU A 103 4.79 -2.82 -7.50
C LEU A 103 4.63 -4.26 -7.96
N SER A 104 5.45 -4.72 -8.91
CA SER A 104 5.38 -6.10 -9.39
C SER A 104 5.77 -7.09 -8.30
N ILE A 105 6.78 -6.78 -7.51
CA ILE A 105 7.20 -7.61 -6.38
C ILE A 105 6.11 -7.64 -5.31
N SER A 106 5.53 -6.47 -4.99
CA SER A 106 4.46 -6.38 -4.00
C SER A 106 3.26 -7.24 -4.42
N ARG A 107 2.86 -7.16 -5.67
CA ARG A 107 1.75 -7.97 -6.19
C ARG A 107 2.04 -9.46 -6.07
N ARG A 108 3.26 -9.87 -6.42
CA ARG A 108 3.67 -11.27 -6.32
C ARG A 108 3.63 -11.76 -4.87
N ILE A 109 4.10 -10.95 -3.93
CA ILE A 109 4.04 -11.31 -2.51
C ILE A 109 2.60 -11.52 -2.06
N ILE A 110 1.72 -10.58 -2.37
CA ILE A 110 0.31 -10.66 -1.97
C ILE A 110 -0.37 -11.87 -2.61
N GLU A 111 -0.13 -12.12 -3.89
CA GLU A 111 -0.72 -13.27 -4.58
C GLU A 111 -0.20 -14.59 -4.02
N SER A 112 1.07 -14.65 -3.62
CA SER A 112 1.63 -15.85 -2.98
C SER A 112 1.00 -16.14 -1.62
N HIS A 113 0.40 -15.14 -0.99
CA HIS A 113 -0.34 -15.28 0.26
C HIS A 113 -1.84 -15.52 0.05
N GLY A 114 -2.26 -15.70 -1.21
CA GLY A 114 -3.66 -15.95 -1.53
C GLY A 114 -4.51 -14.69 -1.64
N GLY A 115 -3.90 -13.52 -1.66
CA GLY A 115 -4.61 -12.25 -1.75
C GLY A 115 -4.59 -11.62 -3.12
N ARG A 116 -5.06 -10.38 -3.19
CA ARG A 116 -5.09 -9.56 -4.39
C ARG A 116 -4.54 -8.18 -4.10
N LEU A 117 -3.82 -7.61 -5.06
CA LEU A 117 -3.35 -6.22 -5.00
C LEU A 117 -3.80 -5.50 -6.26
N TRP A 118 -4.44 -4.36 -6.11
CA TRP A 118 -4.92 -3.55 -7.22
C TRP A 118 -4.83 -2.07 -6.89
N ALA A 119 -5.00 -1.23 -7.90
CA ALA A 119 -4.97 0.22 -7.74
C ALA A 119 -6.21 0.84 -8.37
N ARG A 120 -6.61 1.99 -7.87
CA ARG A 120 -7.68 2.80 -8.46
C ARG A 120 -7.36 4.27 -8.31
N ALA A 121 -7.89 5.08 -9.23
CA ALA A 121 -7.81 6.52 -9.10
C ALA A 121 -8.78 7.00 -8.03
N ASN A 122 -8.38 8.00 -7.26
CA ASN A 122 -9.27 8.65 -6.31
C ASN A 122 -10.25 9.55 -7.04
N GLU A 123 -11.38 9.86 -6.41
CA GLU A 123 -12.34 10.81 -6.98
C GLU A 123 -11.75 12.22 -7.11
N GLY A 124 -10.87 12.61 -6.20
CA GLY A 124 -10.15 13.86 -6.27
C GLY A 124 -8.76 13.63 -6.86
N ARG A 125 -7.74 14.00 -6.11
CA ARG A 125 -6.35 13.78 -6.51
C ARG A 125 -5.82 12.49 -5.96
N GLY A 126 -4.88 11.90 -6.71
CA GLY A 126 -4.10 10.78 -6.23
C GLY A 126 -4.67 9.42 -6.58
N ALA A 127 -4.12 8.41 -5.94
CA ALA A 127 -4.46 7.02 -6.19
C ALA A 127 -4.55 6.25 -4.88
N THR A 128 -5.26 5.13 -4.93
CA THR A 128 -5.34 4.20 -3.79
C THR A 128 -4.86 2.83 -4.25
N PHE A 129 -3.91 2.26 -3.49
CA PHE A 129 -3.46 0.90 -3.66
C PHE A 129 -4.07 0.07 -2.54
N GLN A 130 -4.71 -1.03 -2.90
CA GLN A 130 -5.42 -1.88 -1.95
C GLN A 130 -4.98 -3.32 -2.11
N PHE A 131 -4.88 -4.03 -0.99
CA PHE A 131 -4.69 -5.47 -1.06
C PHE A 131 -5.55 -6.19 -0.02
N THR A 132 -5.87 -7.44 -0.33
CA THR A 132 -6.61 -8.31 0.57
C THR A 132 -5.76 -9.50 0.93
N LEU A 133 -6.03 -10.08 2.09
CA LEU A 133 -5.43 -11.33 2.54
C LEU A 133 -6.52 -12.21 3.12
N PRO A 134 -6.45 -13.54 2.86
CA PRO A 134 -7.37 -14.47 3.51
C PRO A 134 -7.20 -14.45 5.02
N THR A 135 -8.27 -14.70 5.75
CA THR A 135 -8.23 -14.77 7.19
C THR A 135 -8.34 -16.21 7.64
N HIS A 136 -7.72 -16.50 8.79
CA HIS A 136 -7.74 -17.84 9.37
C HIS A 136 -8.19 -17.77 10.82
N PRO A 137 -8.97 -18.77 11.29
CA PRO A 137 -9.44 -18.77 12.66
C PRO A 137 -8.37 -19.10 13.71
N SER A 138 -7.21 -19.64 13.34
CA SER A 138 -6.12 -19.94 14.27
C SER A 138 -4.81 -19.28 13.79
N HIS A 139 -4.11 -18.57 14.64
CA HIS A 139 -3.39 -17.52 14.06
C HIS A 139 -2.15 -17.03 14.55
N VAL A 140 -1.46 -16.37 13.62
CA VAL A 140 -0.33 -15.47 13.88
C VAL A 140 -0.84 -14.05 13.70
N GLU A 141 -0.74 -13.23 14.74
CA GLU A 141 -1.04 -11.83 14.63
C GLU A 141 0.04 -11.12 13.83
N ILE A 142 -0.40 -10.30 12.88
CA ILE A 142 0.52 -9.46 12.14
C ILE A 142 0.63 -8.13 12.87
N GLY A 143 1.85 -7.77 13.28
CA GLY A 143 2.08 -6.48 13.90
C GLY A 143 2.09 -5.38 12.86
N TRP A 144 0.99 -4.64 12.79
CA TRP A 144 0.85 -3.53 11.85
C TRP A 144 1.49 -2.23 12.35
N ARG A 145 1.92 -2.20 13.61
CA ARG A 145 2.43 -1.01 14.26
C ARG A 145 3.92 -1.08 14.57
#